data_d8e442435e0b5a29a88626e82b2b32c1
#
_entry.id   d8e442435e0b5a29a88626e82b2b32c1
#
_cell.length_a   1.000
_cell.length_b   1.000
_cell.length_c   1.000
_cell.angle_alpha   90.00
_cell.angle_beta   90.00
_cell.angle_gamma   90.00
#
_symmetry.space_group_name_H-M   'P 1'
#
loop_
_entity.id
_entity.type
_entity.pdbx_description
1 polymer ?
#
loop_
_entity_poly.entity_id
_entity_poly.type
_entity_poly.pdbx_seq_one_letter_code
_entity_poly.pdbx_strand_id
1 'polypeptide(L)'
;MVKNYKVITLCGSTRFKEQFFEVQKRLTLEGCIVISVGLFGHSGDEEVWKPGTKEMLDDMHKRKIDMADEIFVINVGGYIGESTRSEITYAIKTGKKVNYLEPVNS
;
A
#
# COMPACT_ATOMS: atom_id res chain seq x y z
N MET A 1 22.91 18.11 -5.84
CA MET A 1 22.80 16.99 -4.87
C MET A 1 21.34 16.61 -4.69
N VAL A 2 21.06 15.33 -4.72
CA VAL A 2 19.69 14.82 -4.57
C VAL A 2 19.27 14.83 -3.10
N LYS A 3 18.05 15.30 -2.83
CA LYS A 3 17.52 15.34 -1.46
C LYS A 3 17.07 13.95 -1.03
N ASN A 4 16.99 13.78 0.28
CA ASN A 4 16.53 12.54 0.90
C ASN A 4 15.00 12.61 1.10
N TYR A 5 14.25 12.07 0.14
CA TYR A 5 12.78 12.10 0.17
C TYR A 5 12.22 10.94 0.98
N LYS A 6 11.14 11.19 1.71
CA LYS A 6 10.43 10.14 2.45
C LYS A 6 9.82 9.15 1.47
N VAL A 7 9.94 7.86 1.77
CA VAL A 7 9.37 6.78 0.96
C VAL A 7 8.14 6.22 1.67
N ILE A 8 7.01 6.17 0.96
CA ILE A 8 5.75 5.67 1.49
C ILE A 8 5.22 4.56 0.59
N THR A 9 4.90 3.41 1.17
CA THR A 9 4.28 2.31 0.44
C THR A 9 2.78 2.32 0.71
N LEU A 10 1.99 2.28 -0.36
CA LEU A 10 0.53 2.23 -0.26
C LEU A 10 0.08 0.79 -0.05
N CYS A 11 -0.84 0.58 0.89
CA CYS A 11 -1.47 -0.70 1.19
C CYS A 11 -2.98 -0.53 1.12
N GLY A 12 -3.70 -1.57 0.75
CA GLY A 12 -5.15 -1.50 0.68
C GLY A 12 -5.71 -2.47 -0.34
N SER A 13 -7.03 -2.60 -0.36
CA SER A 13 -7.69 -3.44 -1.33
C SER A 13 -7.52 -2.87 -2.74
N THR A 14 -7.17 -3.72 -3.69
CA THR A 14 -7.01 -3.31 -5.09
C THR A 14 -8.32 -2.94 -5.76
N ARG A 15 -9.46 -3.08 -5.07
CA ARG A 15 -10.75 -2.55 -5.52
C ARG A 15 -10.78 -1.03 -5.50
N PHE A 16 -9.91 -0.38 -4.73
CA PHE A 16 -9.88 1.07 -4.57
C PHE A 16 -8.89 1.74 -5.51
N LYS A 17 -8.86 1.30 -6.76
CA LYS A 17 -7.88 1.76 -7.75
C LYS A 17 -7.83 3.28 -7.89
N GLU A 18 -8.99 3.94 -7.95
CA GLU A 18 -9.03 5.39 -8.09
C GLU A 18 -8.43 6.10 -6.90
N GLN A 19 -8.74 5.63 -5.69
CA GLN A 19 -8.20 6.21 -4.47
C GLN A 19 -6.69 6.00 -4.36
N PHE A 20 -6.19 4.86 -4.83
CA PHE A 20 -4.73 4.66 -4.93
C PHE A 20 -4.09 5.74 -5.79
N PHE A 21 -4.66 6.04 -6.95
CA PHE A 21 -4.09 7.06 -7.84
C PHE A 21 -4.20 8.46 -7.23
N GLU A 22 -5.31 8.78 -6.59
CA GLU A 22 -5.49 10.08 -5.92
C GLU A 22 -4.48 10.29 -4.80
N VAL A 23 -4.30 9.29 -3.95
CA VAL A 23 -3.35 9.37 -2.83
C VAL A 23 -1.91 9.42 -3.36
N GLN A 24 -1.58 8.61 -4.37
CA GLN A 24 -0.26 8.62 -4.99
C GLN A 24 0.08 10.02 -5.50
N LYS A 25 -0.85 10.65 -6.20
CA LYS A 25 -0.64 12.01 -6.73
C LYS A 25 -0.43 13.00 -5.60
N ARG A 26 -1.28 12.96 -4.58
CA ARG A 26 -1.19 13.89 -3.45
C ARG A 26 0.14 13.75 -2.73
N LEU A 27 0.55 12.54 -2.39
CA LEU A 27 1.80 12.31 -1.66
C LEU A 27 3.01 12.68 -2.50
N THR A 28 2.95 12.43 -3.81
CA THR A 28 4.04 12.82 -4.74
C THR A 28 4.20 14.34 -4.75
N LEU A 29 3.10 15.08 -4.81
CA LEU A 29 3.12 16.54 -4.78
C LEU A 29 3.61 17.08 -3.43
N GLU A 30 3.46 16.32 -2.37
CA GLU A 30 3.98 16.66 -1.04
C GLU A 30 5.47 16.34 -0.88
N GLY A 31 6.09 15.76 -1.90
CA GLY A 31 7.52 15.45 -1.87
C GLY A 31 7.86 14.04 -1.40
N CYS A 32 6.92 13.12 -1.48
CA CYS A 32 7.17 11.73 -1.08
C CYS A 32 7.38 10.83 -2.30
N ILE A 33 8.27 9.86 -2.15
CA ILE A 33 8.39 8.77 -3.13
C ILE A 33 7.31 7.75 -2.78
N VAL A 34 6.50 7.38 -3.76
CA VAL A 34 5.37 6.47 -3.53
C VAL A 34 5.62 5.13 -4.21
N ILE A 35 5.49 4.05 -3.43
CA ILE A 35 5.54 2.69 -3.94
C ILE A 35 4.11 2.13 -3.84
N SER A 36 3.57 1.65 -4.95
CA SER A 36 2.20 1.17 -5.01
C SER A 36 2.15 -0.33 -5.31
N VAL A 37 0.94 -0.86 -5.53
CA VAL A 37 0.71 -2.30 -5.66
C VAL A 37 1.12 -2.88 -7.02
N GLY A 38 1.23 -2.05 -8.03
CA GLY A 38 1.61 -2.50 -9.38
C GLY A 38 0.45 -3.10 -10.17
N LEU A 39 -0.31 -4.01 -9.60
CA LEU A 39 -1.47 -4.66 -10.24
C LEU A 39 -2.71 -4.51 -9.37
N PHE A 40 -3.84 -4.28 -10.01
CA PHE A 40 -5.13 -4.11 -9.33
C PHE A 40 -6.05 -5.29 -9.68
N GLY A 41 -5.83 -6.43 -9.01
CA GLY A 41 -6.55 -7.66 -9.31
C GLY A 41 -8.07 -7.55 -9.19
N HIS A 42 -8.57 -6.77 -8.22
CA HIS A 42 -10.01 -6.54 -8.04
C HIS A 42 -10.56 -5.46 -8.98
N SER A 43 -9.71 -4.87 -9.82
CA SER A 43 -10.09 -3.76 -10.71
C SER A 43 -9.56 -3.97 -12.14
N GLY A 44 -9.52 -5.21 -12.58
CA GLY A 44 -9.29 -5.56 -13.98
C GLY A 44 -8.01 -6.31 -14.30
N ASP A 45 -7.02 -6.32 -13.41
CA ASP A 45 -5.75 -7.00 -13.69
C ASP A 45 -5.87 -8.49 -13.32
N GLU A 46 -6.42 -9.28 -14.22
CA GLU A 46 -6.72 -10.70 -13.98
C GLU A 46 -5.49 -11.58 -13.80
N GLU A 47 -4.33 -11.11 -14.25
CA GLU A 47 -3.07 -11.84 -14.10
C GLU A 47 -2.76 -12.17 -12.64
N VAL A 48 -3.26 -11.36 -11.71
CA VAL A 48 -3.10 -11.59 -10.26
C VAL A 48 -3.62 -12.98 -9.86
N TRP A 49 -4.65 -13.48 -10.55
CA TRP A 49 -5.33 -14.72 -10.19
C TRP A 49 -4.70 -15.97 -10.81
N LYS A 50 -3.64 -15.84 -11.58
CA LYS A 50 -2.89 -16.98 -12.08
C LYS A 50 -2.20 -17.70 -10.92
N PRO A 51 -2.07 -19.05 -10.99
CA PRO A 51 -1.44 -19.80 -9.89
C PRO A 51 -0.07 -19.26 -9.52
N GLY A 52 0.16 -19.02 -8.23
CA GLY A 52 1.42 -18.53 -7.70
C GLY A 52 1.62 -17.03 -7.75
N THR A 53 0.84 -16.30 -8.55
CA THR A 53 1.04 -14.85 -8.73
C THR A 53 0.63 -14.08 -7.48
N LYS A 54 -0.53 -14.38 -6.90
CA LYS A 54 -0.99 -13.69 -5.70
C LYS A 54 -0.03 -13.87 -4.54
N GLU A 55 0.47 -15.08 -4.34
CA GLU A 55 1.42 -15.38 -3.27
C GLU A 55 2.72 -14.59 -3.46
N MET A 56 3.21 -14.51 -4.69
CA MET A 56 4.41 -13.73 -5.01
C MET A 56 4.18 -12.25 -4.76
N LEU A 57 3.02 -11.72 -5.16
CA LEU A 57 2.70 -10.31 -4.96
C LEU A 57 2.55 -9.97 -3.48
N ASP A 58 1.96 -10.86 -2.69
CA ASP A 58 1.82 -10.66 -1.25
C ASP A 58 3.20 -10.60 -0.57
N ASP A 59 4.10 -11.49 -0.96
CA ASP A 59 5.47 -11.50 -0.45
C ASP A 59 6.23 -10.25 -0.90
N MET A 60 6.14 -9.93 -2.18
CA MET A 60 6.79 -8.74 -2.75
C MET A 60 6.31 -7.46 -2.04
N HIS A 61 5.03 -7.40 -1.69
CA HIS A 61 4.50 -6.19 -1.05
C HIS A 61 5.12 -5.95 0.32
N LYS A 62 5.42 -7.02 1.06
CA LYS A 62 6.14 -6.90 2.33
C LYS A 62 7.56 -6.37 2.11
N ARG A 63 8.21 -6.76 1.01
CA ARG A 63 9.51 -6.18 0.64
C ARG A 63 9.37 -4.68 0.33
N LYS A 64 8.29 -4.29 -0.31
CA LYS A 64 8.02 -2.86 -0.57
C LYS A 64 7.87 -2.09 0.75
N ILE A 65 7.26 -2.72 1.76
CA ILE A 65 7.15 -2.13 3.10
C ILE A 65 8.54 -1.97 3.73
N ASP A 66 9.40 -2.97 3.58
CA ASP A 66 10.78 -2.89 4.07
C ASP A 66 11.53 -1.70 3.49
N MET A 67 11.27 -1.37 2.22
CA MET A 67 11.94 -0.28 1.50
C MET A 67 11.39 1.10 1.86
N ALA A 68 10.31 1.17 2.61
CA ALA A 68 9.62 2.43 2.92
C ALA A 68 9.96 2.91 4.32
N ASP A 69 9.76 4.21 4.54
CA ASP A 69 9.81 4.80 5.88
C ASP A 69 8.48 4.61 6.58
N GLU A 70 7.39 4.65 5.82
CA GLU A 70 6.03 4.57 6.34
C GLU A 70 5.14 3.83 5.35
N ILE A 71 3.99 3.37 5.83
CA ILE A 71 2.93 2.90 4.93
C ILE A 71 1.73 3.82 5.04
N PHE A 72 0.91 3.83 3.99
CA PHE A 72 -0.34 4.58 3.95
C PHE A 72 -1.44 3.61 3.50
N VAL A 73 -2.41 3.40 4.38
CA VAL A 73 -3.49 2.43 4.16
C VAL A 73 -4.69 3.11 3.49
N ILE A 74 -5.07 2.60 2.32
CA ILE A 74 -6.23 3.08 1.56
C ILE A 74 -7.46 2.31 2.07
N ASN A 75 -8.10 2.83 3.11
CA ASN A 75 -9.21 2.16 3.79
C ASN A 75 -10.54 2.88 3.53
N VAL A 76 -10.96 2.91 2.29
CA VAL A 76 -12.21 3.56 1.87
C VAL A 76 -13.39 2.96 2.63
N GLY A 77 -14.19 3.81 3.27
CA GLY A 77 -15.31 3.36 4.10
C GLY A 77 -14.89 2.56 5.32
N GLY A 78 -13.62 2.63 5.70
CA GLY A 78 -13.08 1.85 6.81
C GLY A 78 -12.73 0.41 6.43
N TYR A 79 -12.90 0.00 5.18
CA TYR A 79 -12.65 -1.38 4.77
C TYR A 79 -11.15 -1.71 4.78
N ILE A 80 -10.80 -2.77 5.49
CA ILE A 80 -9.46 -3.34 5.53
C ILE A 80 -9.59 -4.85 5.32
N GLY A 81 -9.12 -5.34 4.18
CA GLY A 81 -9.18 -6.76 3.87
C GLY A 81 -8.08 -7.55 4.58
N GLU A 82 -8.09 -8.85 4.38
CA GLU A 82 -7.19 -9.77 5.07
C GLU A 82 -5.71 -9.53 4.71
N SER A 83 -5.41 -9.36 3.42
CA SER A 83 -4.05 -9.09 2.96
C SER A 83 -3.55 -7.77 3.52
N THR A 84 -4.39 -6.73 3.51
CA THR A 84 -4.02 -5.43 4.05
C THR A 84 -3.77 -5.50 5.55
N ARG A 85 -4.59 -6.25 6.27
CA ARG A 85 -4.40 -6.45 7.71
C ARG A 85 -3.05 -7.10 8.01
N SER A 86 -2.66 -8.09 7.22
CA SER A 86 -1.36 -8.73 7.32
C SER A 86 -0.22 -7.74 7.09
N GLU A 87 -0.38 -6.85 6.12
CA GLU A 87 0.61 -5.83 5.79
C GLU A 87 0.75 -4.80 6.92
N ILE A 88 -0.37 -4.39 7.51
CA ILE A 88 -0.35 -3.47 8.66
C ILE A 88 0.40 -4.10 9.82
N THR A 89 0.10 -5.35 10.13
CA THR A 89 0.77 -6.09 11.21
C THR A 89 2.28 -6.15 10.94
N TYR A 90 2.66 -6.46 9.70
CA TYR A 90 4.06 -6.53 9.31
C TYR A 90 4.75 -5.16 9.47
N ALA A 91 4.10 -4.09 9.03
CA ALA A 91 4.65 -2.74 9.15
C ALA A 91 4.89 -2.36 10.62
N ILE A 92 3.92 -2.61 11.48
CA ILE A 92 4.04 -2.33 12.91
C ILE A 92 5.20 -3.12 13.50
N LYS A 93 5.28 -4.40 13.17
CA LYS A 93 6.30 -5.31 13.68
C LYS A 93 7.72 -4.88 13.28
N THR A 94 7.86 -4.27 12.11
CA THR A 94 9.15 -3.78 11.59
C THR A 94 9.40 -2.31 11.89
N GLY A 95 8.57 -1.69 12.74
CA GLY A 95 8.77 -0.32 13.22
C GLY A 95 8.39 0.77 12.25
N LYS A 96 7.57 0.48 11.25
CA LYS A 96 7.13 1.48 10.29
C LYS A 96 5.91 2.21 10.82
N LYS A 97 5.83 3.52 10.58
CA LYS A 97 4.65 4.31 10.90
C LYS A 97 3.51 3.92 9.95
N VAL A 98 2.30 3.82 10.50
CA VAL A 98 1.10 3.47 9.72
C VAL A 98 0.17 4.67 9.67
N ASN A 99 -0.14 5.12 8.45
CA ASN A 99 -1.09 6.21 8.21
C ASN A 99 -2.32 5.63 7.52
N TYR A 100 -3.46 6.29 7.67
CA TYR A 100 -4.72 5.82 7.09
C TYR A 100 -5.39 6.92 6.29
N LEU A 101 -6.09 6.54 5.21
CA LEU A 101 -6.88 7.48 4.42
C LEU A 101 -8.06 7.99 5.26
N GLU A 102 -8.74 7.09 5.96
CA GLU A 102 -9.86 7.42 6.84
C GLU A 102 -9.51 7.06 8.28
N PRO A 103 -10.01 7.84 9.26
CA PRO A 103 -9.69 7.58 10.66
C PRO A 103 -10.08 6.17 11.09
N VAL A 104 -9.23 5.55 11.90
CA VAL A 104 -9.47 4.23 12.46
C VAL A 104 -9.86 4.41 13.92
N ASN A 105 -11.02 3.88 14.28
CA ASN A 105 -11.48 3.90 15.67
C ASN A 105 -10.79 2.78 16.44
N SER A 106 -10.18 3.15 17.53
CA SER A 106 -9.51 2.18 18.40
C SER A 106 -10.50 1.50 19.34
#